data_adc5cd15fb4f9b2103713c51f5cbd8e6
#
_entry.id   adc5cd15fb4f9b2103713c51f5cbd8e6
#
_cell.length_a   1.000
_cell.length_b   1.000
_cell.length_c   1.000
_cell.angle_alpha   90.00
_cell.angle_beta   90.00
_cell.angle_gamma   90.00
#
_symmetry.space_group_name_H-M   'P 1'
#
loop_
_entity.id
_entity.type
_entity.pdbx_description
1 polymer ?
#
loop_
_entity_poly.entity_id
_entity_poly.type
_entity_poly.pdbx_seq_one_letter_code
_entity_poly.pdbx_strand_id
1 'polypeptide(L)'
;MVYLFLGEGFEEVEALCPLDLLRRAGVEVKSVGVGGMHVRGSHGIEVTCDCTTEQIHLDRSLEMIILPGGMPGTTNLAADETVRRAISYAAQQGILIAAICAAPMILGQMGLLEGRTAVCYPGFEKYLTGAEISQKSVVVDDTYITAKGMGVAHVFGLRLVSLLCGEQAADDLSRGVCMPQ
;
A
#
# COMPACT_ATOMS: atom_id res chain seq x y z
N MET A 1 12.10 0.04 -8.18
CA MET A 1 11.22 -1.17 -8.00
C MET A 1 10.22 -0.94 -6.88
N VAL A 2 8.95 -1.26 -7.10
CA VAL A 2 7.89 -1.21 -6.07
C VAL A 2 7.25 -2.60 -5.94
N TYR A 3 6.94 -3.03 -4.72
CA TYR A 3 6.17 -4.24 -4.46
C TYR A 3 4.80 -3.89 -3.87
N LEU A 4 3.74 -4.39 -4.50
CA LEU A 4 2.37 -4.35 -4.00
C LEU A 4 1.93 -5.76 -3.61
N PHE A 5 1.73 -6.01 -2.31
CA PHE A 5 1.41 -7.32 -1.79
C PHE A 5 -0.09 -7.61 -1.81
N LEU A 6 -0.48 -8.77 -2.36
CA LEU A 6 -1.86 -9.22 -2.42
C LEU A 6 -2.03 -10.51 -1.59
N GLY A 7 -2.78 -10.42 -0.51
CA GLY A 7 -3.23 -11.59 0.26
C GLY A 7 -4.67 -11.96 -0.10
N GLU A 8 -5.03 -13.24 -0.03
CA GLU A 8 -6.41 -13.70 -0.26
C GLU A 8 -7.41 -12.86 0.55
N GLY A 9 -8.42 -12.29 -0.11
CA GLY A 9 -9.39 -11.36 0.46
C GLY A 9 -8.93 -9.90 0.52
N PHE A 10 -7.94 -9.51 -0.30
CA PHE A 10 -7.57 -8.09 -0.48
C PHE A 10 -8.75 -7.28 -1.06
N GLU A 11 -8.76 -5.97 -0.85
CA GLU A 11 -9.75 -5.09 -1.49
C GLU A 11 -9.26 -4.70 -2.88
N GLU A 12 -10.07 -4.98 -3.90
CA GLU A 12 -9.69 -4.93 -5.31
C GLU A 12 -9.32 -3.51 -5.77
N VAL A 13 -10.13 -2.51 -5.42
CA VAL A 13 -9.91 -1.12 -5.86
C VAL A 13 -8.69 -0.52 -5.17
N GLU A 14 -8.48 -0.85 -3.89
CA GLU A 14 -7.35 -0.36 -3.10
C GLU A 14 -6.01 -0.91 -3.61
N ALA A 15 -6.03 -2.09 -4.22
CA ALA A 15 -4.86 -2.69 -4.85
C ALA A 15 -4.68 -2.25 -6.30
N LEU A 16 -5.70 -2.43 -7.14
CA LEU A 16 -5.57 -2.28 -8.59
C LEU A 16 -5.51 -0.82 -9.04
N CYS A 17 -6.16 0.09 -8.31
CA CYS A 17 -6.11 1.51 -8.66
C CYS A 17 -4.68 2.09 -8.51
N PRO A 18 -3.99 2.00 -7.37
CA PRO A 18 -2.61 2.48 -7.28
C PRO A 18 -1.65 1.69 -8.18
N LEU A 19 -1.86 0.39 -8.40
CA LEU A 19 -1.07 -0.41 -9.33
C LEU A 19 -1.15 0.14 -10.75
N ASP A 20 -2.36 0.42 -11.27
CA ASP A 20 -2.57 0.98 -12.59
C ASP A 20 -1.96 2.38 -12.72
N LEU A 21 -2.17 3.25 -11.73
CA LEU A 21 -1.62 4.61 -11.74
C LEU A 21 -0.09 4.62 -11.76
N LEU A 22 0.55 3.77 -10.97
CA LEU A 22 2.01 3.64 -10.95
C LEU A 22 2.55 3.12 -12.28
N ARG A 23 1.89 2.13 -12.90
CA ARG A 23 2.25 1.62 -14.23
C ARG A 23 2.10 2.67 -15.31
N ARG A 24 1.03 3.47 -15.28
CA ARG A 24 0.84 4.62 -16.20
C ARG A 24 1.93 5.68 -16.05
N ALA A 25 2.43 5.87 -14.84
CA ALA A 25 3.54 6.78 -14.56
C ALA A 25 4.92 6.20 -14.95
N GLY A 26 4.99 4.97 -15.49
CA GLY A 26 6.23 4.30 -15.88
C GLY A 26 7.03 3.72 -14.71
N VAL A 27 6.43 3.61 -13.52
CA VAL A 27 7.07 3.01 -12.35
C VAL A 27 7.14 1.50 -12.51
N GLU A 28 8.30 0.91 -12.25
CA GLU A 28 8.47 -0.53 -12.20
C GLU A 28 7.83 -1.07 -10.90
N VAL A 29 6.58 -1.54 -11.00
CA VAL A 29 5.80 -2.08 -9.90
C VAL A 29 5.38 -3.52 -10.20
N LYS A 30 5.57 -4.40 -9.22
CA LYS A 30 5.13 -5.80 -9.27
C LYS A 30 4.06 -6.06 -8.22
N SER A 31 2.97 -6.67 -8.66
CA SER A 31 2.02 -7.30 -7.75
C SER A 31 2.62 -8.61 -7.24
N VAL A 32 2.61 -8.80 -5.93
CA VAL A 32 3.23 -9.93 -5.24
C VAL A 32 2.15 -10.76 -4.56
N GLY A 33 1.91 -11.96 -5.05
CA GLY A 33 0.93 -12.87 -4.46
C GLY A 33 1.47 -13.55 -3.20
N VAL A 34 0.72 -13.45 -2.12
CA VAL A 34 0.98 -14.15 -0.85
C VAL A 34 0.21 -15.45 -0.87
N GLY A 35 0.95 -16.55 -0.82
CA GLY A 35 0.37 -17.90 -0.90
C GLY A 35 0.21 -18.45 -2.32
N GLY A 36 0.51 -17.66 -3.38
CA GLY A 36 0.47 -18.13 -4.76
C GLY A 36 0.35 -17.02 -5.79
N MET A 37 0.39 -17.40 -7.06
CA MET A 37 0.28 -16.45 -8.20
C MET A 37 -1.15 -15.93 -8.43
N HIS A 38 -2.16 -16.70 -8.05
CA HIS A 38 -3.58 -16.36 -8.21
C HIS A 38 -4.15 -15.99 -6.86
N VAL A 39 -4.57 -14.75 -6.71
CA VAL A 39 -5.11 -14.23 -5.45
C VAL A 39 -6.49 -13.67 -5.70
N ARG A 40 -7.47 -14.11 -4.91
CA ARG A 40 -8.85 -13.65 -5.01
C ARG A 40 -9.10 -12.51 -4.01
N GLY A 41 -9.67 -11.42 -4.50
CA GLY A 41 -10.09 -10.30 -3.68
C GLY A 41 -11.36 -10.57 -2.88
N SER A 42 -11.69 -9.66 -1.98
CA SER A 42 -12.82 -9.74 -1.06
C SER A 42 -14.20 -9.73 -1.75
N HIS A 43 -14.25 -9.25 -2.99
CA HIS A 43 -15.46 -9.23 -3.83
C HIS A 43 -15.42 -10.28 -4.96
N GLY A 44 -14.50 -11.26 -4.87
CA GLY A 44 -14.46 -12.42 -5.74
C GLY A 44 -13.72 -12.24 -7.06
N ILE A 45 -13.07 -11.11 -7.29
CA ILE A 45 -12.24 -10.88 -8.48
C ILE A 45 -10.87 -11.52 -8.25
N GLU A 46 -10.51 -12.46 -9.14
CA GLU A 46 -9.21 -13.10 -9.09
C GLU A 46 -8.18 -12.32 -9.91
N VAL A 47 -7.00 -12.11 -9.34
CA VAL A 47 -5.88 -11.44 -9.97
C VAL A 47 -4.71 -12.41 -10.08
N THR A 48 -4.11 -12.49 -11.28
CA THR A 48 -2.82 -13.14 -11.47
C THR A 48 -1.72 -12.14 -11.17
N CYS A 49 -0.92 -12.41 -10.15
CA CYS A 49 0.19 -11.56 -9.74
C CYS A 49 1.40 -11.68 -10.69
N ASP A 50 2.29 -10.68 -10.65
CA ASP A 50 3.53 -10.70 -11.45
C ASP A 50 4.56 -11.68 -10.86
N CYS A 51 4.54 -11.89 -9.55
CA CYS A 51 5.42 -12.83 -8.84
C CYS A 51 4.79 -13.25 -7.50
N THR A 52 5.44 -14.18 -6.82
CA THR A 52 5.11 -14.59 -5.43
C THR A 52 6.10 -14.02 -4.42
N THR A 53 5.79 -14.15 -3.13
CA THR A 53 6.69 -13.76 -2.03
C THR A 53 8.04 -14.47 -2.06
N GLU A 54 8.15 -15.62 -2.70
CA GLU A 54 9.41 -16.38 -2.84
C GLU A 54 10.37 -15.77 -3.87
N GLN A 55 9.85 -14.92 -4.76
CA GLN A 55 10.57 -14.34 -5.91
C GLN A 55 10.95 -12.87 -5.70
N ILE A 56 10.60 -12.27 -4.56
CA ILE A 56 11.00 -10.89 -4.28
C ILE A 56 12.44 -10.81 -3.81
N HIS A 57 13.09 -9.68 -4.12
CA HIS A 57 14.42 -9.36 -3.65
C HIS A 57 14.38 -8.08 -2.82
N LEU A 58 14.90 -8.14 -1.59
CA LEU A 58 15.00 -6.98 -0.70
C LEU A 58 16.41 -6.41 -0.79
N ASP A 59 16.60 -5.46 -1.69
CA ASP A 59 17.87 -4.82 -1.93
C ASP A 59 17.68 -3.29 -2.15
N ARG A 60 18.75 -2.60 -2.50
CA ARG A 60 18.76 -1.14 -2.69
C ARG A 60 17.94 -0.63 -3.87
N SER A 61 17.44 -1.50 -4.74
CA SER A 61 16.54 -1.12 -5.84
C SER A 61 15.10 -0.94 -5.40
N LEU A 62 14.74 -1.41 -4.19
CA LEU A 62 13.41 -1.23 -3.63
C LEU A 62 13.19 0.22 -3.20
N GLU A 63 12.14 0.84 -3.70
CA GLU A 63 11.77 2.23 -3.46
C GLU A 63 10.51 2.37 -2.61
N MET A 64 9.59 1.37 -2.73
CA MET A 64 8.33 1.40 -2.00
C MET A 64 7.74 0.00 -1.85
N ILE A 65 7.03 -0.22 -0.73
CA ILE A 65 6.08 -1.32 -0.59
C ILE A 65 4.67 -0.78 -0.36
N ILE A 66 3.66 -1.51 -0.88
CA ILE A 66 2.25 -1.11 -0.84
C ILE A 66 1.43 -2.26 -0.27
N LEU A 67 0.60 -1.93 0.71
CA LEU A 67 -0.27 -2.87 1.43
C LEU A 67 -1.73 -2.40 1.26
N PRO A 68 -2.52 -3.04 0.39
CA PRO A 68 -3.95 -2.81 0.29
C PRO A 68 -4.68 -3.36 1.52
N GLY A 69 -5.88 -2.85 1.76
CA GLY A 69 -6.76 -3.36 2.78
C GLY A 69 -7.57 -4.56 2.31
N GLY A 70 -8.79 -4.64 2.82
CA GLY A 70 -9.67 -5.82 2.66
C GLY A 70 -9.44 -6.84 3.77
N MET A 71 -10.53 -7.54 4.12
CA MET A 71 -10.49 -8.60 5.11
C MET A 71 -11.01 -9.90 4.47
N PRO A 72 -10.30 -11.03 4.63
CA PRO A 72 -9.15 -11.26 5.51
C PRO A 72 -7.78 -10.90 4.89
N GLY A 73 -7.71 -10.22 3.73
CA GLY A 73 -6.46 -9.92 3.04
C GLY A 73 -5.41 -9.27 3.95
N THR A 74 -5.81 -8.24 4.70
CA THR A 74 -4.92 -7.55 5.65
C THR A 74 -4.39 -8.49 6.74
N THR A 75 -5.21 -9.39 7.28
CA THR A 75 -4.74 -10.36 8.28
C THR A 75 -3.82 -11.41 7.69
N ASN A 76 -4.05 -11.79 6.44
CA ASN A 76 -3.16 -12.71 5.71
C ASN A 76 -1.80 -12.07 5.45
N LEU A 77 -1.76 -10.78 5.05
CA LEU A 77 -0.51 -10.02 4.93
C LEU A 77 0.22 -9.90 6.27
N ALA A 78 -0.52 -9.60 7.36
CA ALA A 78 0.05 -9.48 8.71
C ALA A 78 0.67 -10.78 9.23
N ALA A 79 0.13 -11.93 8.82
CA ALA A 79 0.58 -13.26 9.24
C ALA A 79 1.79 -13.77 8.42
N ASP A 80 2.00 -13.26 7.20
CA ASP A 80 3.06 -13.74 6.31
C ASP A 80 4.43 -13.20 6.75
N GLU A 81 5.38 -14.11 6.98
CA GLU A 81 6.72 -13.76 7.45
C GLU A 81 7.52 -12.97 6.41
N THR A 82 7.33 -13.24 5.12
CA THR A 82 8.05 -12.53 4.05
C THR A 82 7.56 -11.09 3.93
N VAL A 83 6.24 -10.87 4.03
CA VAL A 83 5.66 -9.52 4.09
C VAL A 83 6.20 -8.76 5.29
N ARG A 84 6.17 -9.35 6.49
CA ARG A 84 6.71 -8.72 7.70
C ARG A 84 8.20 -8.39 7.58
N ARG A 85 8.99 -9.28 6.98
CA ARG A 85 10.40 -9.04 6.71
C ARG A 85 10.60 -7.91 5.70
N ALA A 86 9.79 -7.83 4.64
CA ALA A 86 9.83 -6.73 3.68
C ALA A 86 9.52 -5.39 4.34
N ILE A 87 8.49 -5.33 5.20
CA ILE A 87 8.14 -4.13 5.97
C ILE A 87 9.30 -3.72 6.88
N SER A 88 9.87 -4.67 7.64
CA SER A 88 10.99 -4.40 8.54
C SER A 88 12.23 -3.90 7.79
N TYR A 89 12.54 -4.50 6.64
CA TYR A 89 13.63 -4.07 5.77
C TYR A 89 13.39 -2.64 5.27
N ALA A 90 12.20 -2.36 4.73
CA ALA A 90 11.85 -1.03 4.23
C ALA A 90 11.96 0.05 5.33
N ALA A 91 11.45 -0.23 6.53
CA ALA A 91 11.55 0.68 7.67
C ALA A 91 13.00 0.96 8.07
N GLN A 92 13.86 -0.07 8.11
CA GLN A 92 15.28 0.08 8.46
C GLN A 92 16.09 0.83 7.40
N GLN A 93 15.70 0.75 6.13
CA GLN A 93 16.39 1.39 5.02
C GLN A 93 15.82 2.78 4.65
N GLY A 94 14.77 3.24 5.35
CA GLY A 94 14.10 4.50 5.00
C GLY A 94 13.36 4.45 3.66
N ILE A 95 12.91 3.26 3.27
CA ILE A 95 12.13 3.03 2.04
C ILE A 95 10.66 3.35 2.33
N LEU A 96 9.94 3.88 1.33
CA LEU A 96 8.54 4.25 1.46
C LEU A 96 7.65 3.03 1.75
N ILE A 97 6.75 3.18 2.72
CA ILE A 97 5.78 2.16 3.11
C ILE A 97 4.38 2.75 3.03
N ALA A 98 3.58 2.25 2.11
CA ALA A 98 2.23 2.72 1.85
C ALA A 98 1.20 1.68 2.29
N ALA A 99 0.19 2.11 3.05
CA ALA A 99 -0.87 1.22 3.55
C ALA A 99 -2.22 1.93 3.53
N ILE A 100 -3.27 1.25 3.07
CA ILE A 100 -4.60 1.84 2.94
C ILE A 100 -5.64 1.02 3.70
N CYS A 101 -6.71 1.66 4.18
CA CYS A 101 -7.89 1.03 4.78
C CYS A 101 -7.57 0.32 6.11
N ALA A 102 -7.69 -1.00 6.14
CA ALA A 102 -7.31 -1.81 7.29
C ALA A 102 -5.79 -2.02 7.40
N ALA A 103 -5.03 -1.93 6.30
CA ALA A 103 -3.62 -2.30 6.26
C ALA A 103 -2.69 -1.47 7.18
N PRO A 104 -2.95 -0.18 7.51
CA PRO A 104 -2.17 0.54 8.52
C PRO A 104 -2.11 -0.15 9.88
N MET A 105 -3.06 -1.05 10.21
CA MET A 105 -2.98 -1.86 11.43
C MET A 105 -1.72 -2.72 11.48
N ILE A 106 -1.21 -3.20 10.33
CA ILE A 106 0.00 -4.01 10.27
C ILE A 106 1.19 -3.18 10.78
N LEU A 107 1.29 -1.95 10.31
CA LEU A 107 2.36 -1.02 10.70
C LEU A 107 2.25 -0.63 12.18
N GLY A 108 1.02 -0.39 12.66
CA GLY A 108 0.76 -0.11 14.08
C GLY A 108 1.12 -1.29 14.99
N GLN A 109 0.75 -2.52 14.61
CA GLN A 109 1.11 -3.73 15.35
C GLN A 109 2.62 -4.01 15.37
N MET A 110 3.36 -3.51 14.38
CA MET A 110 4.82 -3.57 14.32
C MET A 110 5.51 -2.40 15.05
N GLY A 111 4.75 -1.48 15.68
CA GLY A 111 5.27 -0.31 16.39
C GLY A 111 5.84 0.78 15.49
N LEU A 112 5.61 0.71 14.18
CA LEU A 112 6.21 1.62 13.19
C LEU A 112 5.51 2.98 13.10
N LEU A 113 4.32 3.11 13.69
CA LEU A 113 3.53 4.34 13.68
C LEU A 113 3.58 5.11 15.02
N GLU A 114 4.38 4.66 15.98
CA GLU A 114 4.52 5.35 17.27
C GLU A 114 5.08 6.75 17.08
N GLY A 115 4.40 7.77 17.62
CA GLY A 115 4.74 9.18 17.49
C GLY A 115 4.53 9.78 16.09
N ARG A 116 3.89 9.05 15.17
CA ARG A 116 3.61 9.50 13.80
C ARG A 116 2.14 9.85 13.62
N THR A 117 1.87 10.72 12.65
CA THR A 117 0.50 11.00 12.20
C THR A 117 0.09 9.94 11.18
N ALA A 118 -1.07 9.30 11.38
CA ALA A 118 -1.56 8.25 10.48
C ALA A 118 -3.08 8.29 10.34
N VAL A 119 -3.60 7.59 9.33
CA VAL A 119 -5.02 7.38 9.11
C VAL A 119 -5.28 5.93 8.69
N CYS A 120 -6.44 5.41 9.01
CA CYS A 120 -6.90 4.07 8.60
C CYS A 120 -8.41 4.06 8.35
N TYR A 121 -8.95 2.92 8.00
CA TYR A 121 -10.39 2.71 7.92
C TYR A 121 -11.03 2.89 9.31
N PRO A 122 -12.20 3.56 9.42
CA PRO A 122 -12.88 3.76 10.70
C PRO A 122 -13.09 2.46 11.47
N GLY A 123 -12.69 2.46 12.75
CA GLY A 123 -12.75 1.28 13.64
C GLY A 123 -11.42 0.50 13.74
N PHE A 124 -10.41 0.84 12.93
CA PHE A 124 -9.08 0.22 13.00
C PHE A 124 -8.07 1.07 13.78
N GLU A 125 -8.43 2.26 14.25
CA GLU A 125 -7.56 3.20 14.98
C GLU A 125 -6.92 2.56 16.21
N LYS A 126 -7.63 1.65 16.87
CA LYS A 126 -7.15 0.91 18.04
C LYS A 126 -5.87 0.09 17.81
N TYR A 127 -5.57 -0.22 16.55
CA TYR A 127 -4.37 -0.95 16.18
C TYR A 127 -3.17 -0.04 15.87
N LEU A 128 -3.39 1.28 15.73
CA LEU A 128 -2.34 2.25 15.45
C LEU A 128 -1.77 2.81 16.76
N THR A 129 -1.25 1.92 17.60
CA THR A 129 -0.76 2.26 18.94
C THR A 129 0.30 3.35 18.89
N GLY A 130 0.08 4.43 19.66
CA GLY A 130 1.01 5.55 19.75
C GLY A 130 0.97 6.53 18.58
N ALA A 131 0.13 6.30 17.56
CA ALA A 131 -0.05 7.22 16.44
C ALA A 131 -1.02 8.36 16.78
N GLU A 132 -0.79 9.54 16.21
CA GLU A 132 -1.75 10.63 16.14
C GLU A 132 -2.72 10.35 14.97
N ILE A 133 -4.00 10.15 15.30
CA ILE A 133 -5.02 9.80 14.30
C ILE A 133 -5.50 11.05 13.55
N SER A 134 -5.22 11.09 12.26
CA SER A 134 -5.62 12.16 11.35
C SER A 134 -7.05 12.00 10.81
N GLN A 135 -7.70 13.12 10.51
CA GLN A 135 -8.98 13.13 9.78
C GLN A 135 -8.80 13.26 8.25
N LYS A 136 -7.57 13.43 7.77
CA LYS A 136 -7.28 13.54 6.33
C LYS A 136 -7.57 12.21 5.63
N SER A 137 -7.84 12.29 4.33
CA SER A 137 -8.06 11.10 3.50
C SER A 137 -6.78 10.30 3.26
N VAL A 138 -5.66 11.01 3.10
CA VAL A 138 -4.31 10.46 2.92
C VAL A 138 -3.36 11.26 3.79
N VAL A 139 -2.46 10.59 4.47
CA VAL A 139 -1.40 11.15 5.31
C VAL A 139 -0.05 10.66 4.83
N VAL A 140 0.90 11.56 4.73
CA VAL A 140 2.33 11.25 4.55
C VAL A 140 3.05 11.79 5.77
N ASP A 141 3.71 10.91 6.50
CA ASP A 141 4.55 11.24 7.64
C ASP A 141 5.88 10.50 7.47
N ASP A 142 6.92 11.27 7.09
CA ASP A 142 8.23 10.74 6.72
C ASP A 142 8.10 9.70 5.59
N THR A 143 8.49 8.47 5.81
CA THR A 143 8.43 7.37 4.84
C THR A 143 7.12 6.57 4.88
N TYR A 144 6.18 6.93 5.76
CA TYR A 144 4.91 6.22 5.90
C TYR A 144 3.77 6.97 5.22
N ILE A 145 3.06 6.28 4.35
CA ILE A 145 1.90 6.79 3.64
C ILE A 145 0.68 5.97 4.05
N THR A 146 -0.31 6.62 4.66
CA THR A 146 -1.53 5.94 5.08
C THR A 146 -2.77 6.59 4.48
N ALA A 147 -3.81 5.79 4.18
CA ALA A 147 -5.05 6.28 3.58
C ALA A 147 -6.28 5.58 4.16
N LYS A 148 -7.45 6.27 4.10
CA LYS A 148 -8.68 5.83 4.76
C LYS A 148 -9.30 4.56 4.20
N GLY A 149 -9.34 4.40 2.88
CA GLY A 149 -10.02 3.26 2.26
C GLY A 149 -10.38 3.48 0.80
N MET A 150 -11.16 2.58 0.24
CA MET A 150 -11.45 2.46 -1.20
C MET A 150 -11.87 3.77 -1.87
N GLY A 151 -12.71 4.57 -1.22
CA GLY A 151 -13.19 5.84 -1.78
C GLY A 151 -12.10 6.89 -2.05
N VAL A 152 -10.89 6.70 -1.53
CA VAL A 152 -9.73 7.59 -1.75
C VAL A 152 -8.57 6.88 -2.46
N ALA A 153 -8.78 5.70 -3.03
CA ALA A 153 -7.74 4.91 -3.68
C ALA A 153 -7.02 5.67 -4.81
N HIS A 154 -7.75 6.49 -5.57
CA HIS A 154 -7.15 7.33 -6.62
C HIS A 154 -6.24 8.42 -6.05
N VAL A 155 -6.70 9.13 -5.00
CA VAL A 155 -5.90 10.17 -4.33
C VAL A 155 -4.66 9.55 -3.71
N PHE A 156 -4.81 8.37 -3.10
CA PHE A 156 -3.71 7.59 -2.57
C PHE A 156 -2.71 7.22 -3.68
N GLY A 157 -3.16 6.62 -4.76
CA GLY A 157 -2.30 6.23 -5.89
C GLY A 157 -1.57 7.40 -6.53
N LEU A 158 -2.24 8.55 -6.75
CA LEU A 158 -1.60 9.76 -7.26
C LEU A 158 -0.56 10.31 -6.28
N ARG A 159 -0.80 10.20 -4.96
CA ARG A 159 0.19 10.59 -3.96
C ARG A 159 1.44 9.70 -4.02
N LEU A 160 1.29 8.39 -4.26
CA LEU A 160 2.44 7.50 -4.47
C LEU A 160 3.21 7.87 -5.74
N VAL A 161 2.51 8.20 -6.83
CA VAL A 161 3.16 8.71 -8.06
C VAL A 161 3.93 10.00 -7.78
N SER A 162 3.33 10.95 -7.06
CA SER A 162 3.98 12.20 -6.68
C SER A 162 5.29 11.98 -5.91
N LEU A 163 5.30 11.03 -4.97
CA LEU A 163 6.48 10.73 -4.15
C LEU A 163 7.61 10.06 -4.94
N LEU A 164 7.27 9.26 -5.96
CA LEU A 164 8.25 8.52 -6.78
C LEU A 164 8.71 9.28 -8.03
N CYS A 165 7.80 10.05 -8.64
CA CYS A 165 8.01 10.67 -9.96
C CYS A 165 7.92 12.20 -9.94
N GLY A 166 7.55 12.80 -8.79
CA GLY A 166 7.35 14.24 -8.63
C GLY A 166 5.90 14.70 -8.85
N GLU A 167 5.57 15.86 -8.30
CA GLU A 167 4.19 16.42 -8.32
C GLU A 167 3.69 16.64 -9.77
N GLN A 168 4.57 17.13 -10.68
CA GLN A 168 4.17 17.36 -12.07
C GLN A 168 3.69 16.08 -12.77
N ALA A 169 4.37 14.95 -12.54
CA ALA A 169 3.97 13.65 -13.12
C ALA A 169 2.60 13.21 -12.57
N ALA A 170 2.33 13.43 -11.29
CA ALA A 170 1.05 13.12 -10.68
C ALA A 170 -0.08 14.02 -11.23
N ASP A 171 0.17 15.32 -11.42
CA ASP A 171 -0.78 16.27 -12.00
C ASP A 171 -1.11 15.93 -13.45
N ASP A 172 -0.10 15.60 -14.26
CA ASP A 172 -0.29 15.22 -15.67
C ASP A 172 -1.10 13.92 -15.76
N LEU A 173 -0.77 12.94 -14.91
CA LEU A 173 -1.51 11.69 -14.85
C LEU A 173 -2.95 11.91 -14.38
N SER A 174 -3.17 12.74 -13.35
CA SER A 174 -4.51 13.06 -12.84
C SER A 174 -5.42 13.63 -13.94
N ARG A 175 -4.87 14.55 -14.76
CA ARG A 175 -5.59 15.08 -15.93
C ARG A 175 -5.83 13.99 -16.98
N GLY A 176 -4.81 13.16 -17.25
CA GLY A 176 -4.89 12.08 -18.24
C GLY A 176 -5.91 11.00 -17.93
N VAL A 177 -6.20 10.76 -16.64
CA VAL A 177 -7.25 9.81 -16.21
C VAL A 177 -8.57 10.50 -15.85
N CYS A 178 -8.72 11.78 -16.18
CA CYS A 178 -9.95 12.56 -15.99
C CYS A 178 -10.42 12.62 -14.51
N MET A 179 -9.49 12.75 -13.57
CA MET A 179 -9.86 12.95 -12.16
C MET A 179 -10.64 14.26 -12.00
N PRO A 180 -11.73 14.28 -11.20
CA PRO A 180 -12.42 15.52 -10.84
C PRO A 180 -11.44 16.53 -10.20
N GLN A 181 -11.56 17.79 -10.60
CA GLN A 181 -10.81 18.90 -10.00
C GLN A 181 -11.46 19.36 -8.71
#